data_bf49bc8414794537dec43fc37089453d
#
_entry.id   bf49bc8414794537dec43fc37089453d
#
_cell.length_a   1.000
_cell.length_b   1.000
_cell.length_c   1.000
_cell.angle_alpha   90.00
_cell.angle_beta   90.00
_cell.angle_gamma   90.00
#
_symmetry.space_group_name_H-M   'P 1'
#
loop_
_entity.id
_entity.type
_entity.pdbx_description
1 polymer ?
#
loop_
_entity_poly.entity_id
_entity_poly.type
_entity_poly.pdbx_seq_one_letter_code
_entity_poly.pdbx_strand_id
1 'polypeptide(L)'
;MGSTVHFSHCTYCCTNPINHWYYCIRSIQLQHEYSANFLFTLWKRVRKYGACCTGLTQNVDDLLQSHTARTMLANSEFLVMLNQASTDRLELARLLNISDNQLSYITNVDFGRGLIKCGSAIVPFMDNFPRHTQLYKLMTTKPSDLAA
;
A
#
# COMPACT_ATOMS: atom_id res chain seq x y z
N MET A 1 9.88 -11.98 5.67
CA MET A 1 9.95 -10.59 5.15
C MET A 1 8.63 -10.33 4.44
N GLY A 2 7.81 -9.46 4.98
CA GLY A 2 6.45 -9.29 4.47
C GLY A 2 6.39 -8.39 3.25
N SER A 3 5.68 -8.83 2.25
CA SER A 3 5.18 -7.98 1.17
C SER A 3 4.29 -6.90 1.78
N THR A 4 4.46 -5.66 1.39
CA THR A 4 3.60 -4.58 1.89
C THR A 4 3.16 -3.71 0.75
N VAL A 5 1.86 -3.48 0.67
CA VAL A 5 1.25 -2.53 -0.25
C VAL A 5 0.49 -1.49 0.57
N HIS A 6 0.82 -0.24 0.33
CA HIS A 6 0.06 0.90 0.81
C HIS A 6 -0.73 1.47 -0.35
N PHE A 7 -1.99 1.73 -0.16
CA PHE A 7 -2.82 2.35 -1.16
C PHE A 7 -3.73 3.40 -0.53
N SER A 8 -3.90 4.50 -1.21
CA SER A 8 -4.75 5.58 -0.73
C SER A 8 -5.61 6.15 -1.85
N HIS A 9 -6.78 6.61 -1.48
CA HIS A 9 -7.72 7.23 -2.38
C HIS A 9 -8.03 8.65 -1.92
N CYS A 10 -7.23 9.60 -2.40
CA CYS A 10 -7.51 11.02 -2.25
C CYS A 10 -6.68 11.87 -3.21
N THR A 11 -7.35 12.69 -3.97
CA THR A 11 -6.74 13.69 -4.84
C THR A 11 -6.39 14.99 -4.09
N TYR A 12 -6.90 15.17 -2.87
CA TYR A 12 -6.84 16.44 -2.12
C TYR A 12 -5.95 16.42 -0.87
N CYS A 13 -5.36 15.28 -0.52
CA CYS A 13 -4.58 15.16 0.73
C CYS A 13 -3.29 15.95 0.80
N CYS A 14 -2.75 16.40 -0.34
CA CYS A 14 -1.53 17.20 -0.34
C CYS A 14 -1.73 18.64 0.18
N THR A 15 -2.97 19.09 0.32
CA THR A 15 -3.26 20.50 0.64
C THR A 15 -3.99 20.72 1.98
N ASN A 16 -4.57 19.68 2.59
CA ASN A 16 -5.30 19.86 3.84
C ASN A 16 -5.36 18.55 4.68
N PRO A 17 -4.55 18.39 5.74
CA PRO A 17 -4.37 17.13 6.47
C PRO A 17 -5.47 16.80 7.50
N ILE A 18 -6.64 17.42 7.46
CA ILE A 18 -7.57 17.47 8.59
C ILE A 18 -8.28 16.15 8.87
N ASN A 19 -8.48 15.25 7.90
CA ASN A 19 -9.23 14.00 8.12
C ASN A 19 -8.58 12.81 7.39
N HIS A 20 -7.45 12.33 7.89
CA HIS A 20 -6.79 11.15 7.36
C HIS A 20 -7.15 9.91 8.19
N TRP A 21 -7.74 8.91 7.55
CA TRP A 21 -8.10 7.64 8.18
C TRP A 21 -7.16 6.54 7.68
N TYR A 22 -6.46 5.89 8.60
CA TYR A 22 -5.61 4.75 8.32
C TYR A 22 -6.33 3.46 8.66
N TYR A 23 -6.43 2.55 7.71
CA TYR A 23 -6.97 1.22 7.91
C TYR A 23 -5.91 0.16 7.63
N CYS A 24 -5.60 -0.65 8.62
CA CYS A 24 -4.88 -1.89 8.39
C CYS A 24 -5.90 -2.92 7.87
N ILE A 25 -5.90 -3.16 6.57
CA ILE A 25 -6.81 -4.12 5.94
C ILE A 25 -6.20 -5.50 6.11
N ARG A 26 -6.81 -6.31 6.97
CA ARG A 26 -6.53 -7.74 7.05
C ARG A 26 -7.51 -8.50 6.18
N SER A 27 -7.07 -9.60 5.57
CA SER A 27 -7.88 -10.49 4.76
C SER A 27 -9.22 -10.87 5.39
N ILE A 28 -9.20 -11.13 6.70
CA ILE A 28 -10.39 -11.50 7.47
C ILE A 28 -11.51 -10.44 7.42
N GLN A 29 -11.17 -9.16 7.29
CA GLN A 29 -12.17 -8.09 7.20
C GLN A 29 -12.87 -8.07 5.84
N LEU A 30 -12.20 -8.54 4.79
CA LEU A 30 -12.75 -8.61 3.44
C LEU A 30 -13.51 -9.91 3.17
N GLN A 31 -13.35 -10.93 4.02
CA GLN A 31 -14.11 -12.18 3.95
C GLN A 31 -15.55 -12.01 4.44
N HIS A 32 -15.79 -11.06 5.33
CA HIS A 32 -17.14 -10.74 5.80
C HIS A 32 -17.79 -9.71 4.86
N GLU A 33 -18.86 -10.10 4.20
CA GLU A 33 -19.55 -9.27 3.21
C GLU A 33 -19.95 -7.89 3.75
N TYR A 34 -20.45 -7.83 4.98
CA TYR A 34 -20.83 -6.56 5.62
C TYR A 34 -19.63 -5.61 5.79
N SER A 35 -18.51 -6.13 6.30
CA SER A 35 -17.28 -5.34 6.50
C SER A 35 -16.68 -4.88 5.17
N ALA A 36 -16.67 -5.77 4.17
CA ALA A 36 -16.18 -5.46 2.83
C ALA A 36 -17.02 -4.36 2.17
N ASN A 37 -18.35 -4.45 2.24
CA ASN A 37 -19.27 -3.46 1.69
C ASN A 37 -19.16 -2.11 2.41
N PHE A 38 -18.98 -2.12 3.73
CA PHE A 38 -18.75 -0.90 4.50
C PHE A 38 -17.45 -0.20 4.06
N LEU A 39 -16.33 -0.93 4.02
CA LEU A 39 -15.03 -0.40 3.59
C LEU A 39 -15.09 0.13 2.15
N PHE A 40 -15.74 -0.59 1.26
CA PHE A 40 -15.89 -0.19 -0.13
C PHE A 40 -16.72 1.10 -0.28
N THR A 41 -17.80 1.19 0.48
CA THR A 41 -18.66 2.39 0.49
C THR A 41 -17.89 3.60 1.05
N LEU A 42 -17.15 3.39 2.13
CA LEU A 42 -16.27 4.41 2.71
C LEU A 42 -15.22 4.85 1.69
N TRP A 43 -14.52 3.88 1.05
CA TRP A 43 -13.50 4.15 0.04
C TRP A 43 -14.01 5.04 -1.09
N LYS A 44 -15.19 4.74 -1.62
CA LYS A 44 -15.81 5.53 -2.70
C LYS A 44 -16.25 6.93 -2.28
N ARG A 45 -16.70 7.07 -1.04
CA ARG A 45 -17.37 8.29 -0.57
C ARG A 45 -16.46 9.27 0.17
N VAL A 46 -15.36 8.77 0.74
CA VAL A 46 -14.48 9.56 1.62
C VAL A 46 -14.04 10.88 0.98
N ARG A 47 -13.75 10.85 -0.32
CA ARG A 47 -13.36 12.02 -1.10
C ARG A 47 -14.42 13.15 -1.10
N LYS A 48 -15.70 12.79 -1.10
CA LYS A 48 -16.78 13.79 -1.06
C LYS A 48 -16.81 14.60 0.23
N TYR A 49 -16.24 14.04 1.28
CA TYR A 49 -16.14 14.67 2.61
C TYR A 49 -14.78 15.32 2.85
N GLY A 50 -13.96 15.49 1.80
CA GLY A 50 -12.63 16.07 1.93
C GLY A 50 -11.66 15.25 2.77
N ALA A 51 -11.95 13.95 2.98
CA ALA A 51 -11.12 13.06 3.77
C ALA A 51 -10.32 12.10 2.88
N CYS A 52 -9.26 11.53 3.43
CA CYS A 52 -8.40 10.55 2.80
C CYS A 52 -8.51 9.21 3.53
N CYS A 53 -8.50 8.13 2.79
CA CYS A 53 -8.47 6.79 3.32
C CYS A 53 -7.24 6.08 2.80
N THR A 54 -6.42 5.54 3.71
CA THR A 54 -5.22 4.76 3.36
C THR A 54 -5.39 3.33 3.85
N GLY A 55 -5.25 2.38 2.96
CA GLY A 55 -5.20 0.95 3.25
C GLY A 55 -3.76 0.46 3.31
N LEU A 56 -3.48 -0.43 4.25
CA LEU A 56 -2.20 -1.09 4.45
C LEU A 56 -2.43 -2.59 4.46
N THR A 57 -1.70 -3.33 3.64
CA THR A 57 -1.75 -4.78 3.65
C THR A 57 -0.36 -5.40 3.50
N GLN A 58 -0.14 -6.52 4.12
CA GLN A 58 1.07 -7.33 3.96
C GLN A 58 0.83 -8.55 3.07
N ASN A 59 -0.41 -8.97 2.95
CA ASN A 59 -0.81 -10.10 2.12
C ASN A 59 -1.66 -9.60 0.94
N VAL A 60 -1.03 -9.55 -0.21
CA VAL A 60 -1.67 -9.04 -1.43
C VAL A 60 -2.55 -10.13 -2.06
N ASP A 61 -2.18 -11.39 -1.94
CA ASP A 61 -2.94 -12.51 -2.50
C ASP A 61 -4.37 -12.56 -1.95
N ASP A 62 -4.52 -12.51 -0.62
CA ASP A 62 -5.85 -12.46 0.00
C ASP A 62 -6.67 -11.24 -0.46
N LEU A 63 -6.00 -10.11 -0.68
CA LEU A 63 -6.65 -8.90 -1.18
C LEU A 63 -7.12 -9.09 -2.63
N LEU A 64 -6.31 -9.73 -3.46
CA LEU A 64 -6.61 -9.95 -4.88
C LEU A 64 -7.71 -11.00 -5.10
N GLN A 65 -7.97 -11.89 -4.15
CA GLN A 65 -9.11 -12.83 -4.20
C GLN A 65 -10.47 -12.14 -4.04
N SER A 66 -10.50 -10.98 -3.38
CA SER A 66 -11.74 -10.21 -3.20
C SER A 66 -11.97 -9.25 -4.36
N HIS A 67 -13.13 -9.38 -5.05
CA HIS A 67 -13.54 -8.43 -6.09
C HIS A 67 -13.63 -7.00 -5.57
N THR A 68 -14.14 -6.83 -4.37
CA THR A 68 -14.25 -5.53 -3.68
C THR A 68 -12.88 -4.90 -3.48
N ALA A 69 -11.92 -5.68 -2.98
CA ALA A 69 -10.56 -5.21 -2.76
C ALA A 69 -9.82 -4.88 -4.07
N ARG A 70 -9.98 -5.70 -5.11
CA ARG A 70 -9.45 -5.37 -6.45
C ARG A 70 -9.97 -4.03 -6.94
N THR A 71 -11.27 -3.78 -6.75
CA THR A 71 -11.88 -2.50 -7.15
C THR A 71 -11.35 -1.33 -6.32
N MET A 72 -11.10 -1.52 -5.02
CA MET A 72 -10.47 -0.50 -4.17
C MET A 72 -9.05 -0.18 -4.64
N LEU A 73 -8.23 -1.20 -4.92
CA LEU A 73 -6.88 -1.02 -5.46
C LEU A 73 -6.89 -0.31 -6.82
N ALA A 74 -7.72 -0.75 -7.75
CA ALA A 74 -7.80 -0.17 -9.09
C ALA A 74 -8.23 1.31 -9.07
N ASN A 75 -9.09 1.69 -8.11
CA ASN A 75 -9.56 3.06 -7.93
C ASN A 75 -8.68 3.89 -6.98
N SER A 76 -7.56 3.35 -6.51
CA SER A 76 -6.64 4.09 -5.66
C SER A 76 -5.78 5.03 -6.50
N GLU A 77 -5.74 6.29 -6.10
CA GLU A 77 -4.94 7.32 -6.77
C GLU A 77 -3.46 7.16 -6.50
N PHE A 78 -3.13 6.74 -5.28
CA PHE A 78 -1.76 6.59 -4.81
C PHE A 78 -1.54 5.19 -4.27
N LEU A 79 -0.50 4.52 -4.75
CA LEU A 79 -0.10 3.18 -4.36
C LEU A 79 1.41 3.13 -4.10
N VAL A 80 1.80 2.61 -2.95
CA VAL A 80 3.19 2.29 -2.65
C VAL A 80 3.32 0.78 -2.57
N MET A 81 4.14 0.21 -3.42
CA MET A 81 4.41 -1.22 -3.50
C MET A 81 5.86 -1.47 -3.11
N LEU A 82 6.06 -2.17 -2.00
CA LEU A 82 7.36 -2.64 -1.57
C LEU A 82 7.64 -4.04 -2.17
N ASN A 83 8.68 -4.71 -1.70
CA ASN A 83 9.02 -6.05 -2.16
C ASN A 83 7.83 -7.00 -2.10
N GLN A 84 7.56 -7.70 -3.21
CA GLN A 84 6.41 -8.59 -3.35
C GLN A 84 6.86 -10.05 -3.57
N ALA A 85 6.01 -10.99 -3.14
CA ALA A 85 6.17 -12.40 -3.47
C ALA A 85 6.01 -12.65 -4.98
N SER A 86 6.60 -13.73 -5.48
CA SER A 86 6.61 -14.03 -6.91
C SER A 86 5.22 -14.23 -7.52
N THR A 87 4.29 -14.78 -6.75
CA THR A 87 2.91 -15.02 -7.16
C THR A 87 2.11 -13.72 -7.26
N ASP A 88 2.18 -12.90 -6.23
CA ASP A 88 1.36 -11.70 -6.05
C ASP A 88 1.70 -10.61 -7.08
N ARG A 89 2.98 -10.51 -7.44
CA ARG A 89 3.45 -9.48 -8.37
C ARG A 89 2.85 -9.57 -9.77
N LEU A 90 2.60 -10.79 -10.27
CA LEU A 90 2.04 -10.98 -11.62
C LEU A 90 0.58 -10.54 -11.67
N GLU A 91 -0.19 -10.83 -10.63
CA GLU A 91 -1.56 -10.37 -10.54
C GLU A 91 -1.65 -8.86 -10.34
N LEU A 92 -0.80 -8.29 -9.49
CA LEU A 92 -0.68 -6.84 -9.33
C LEU A 92 -0.29 -6.15 -10.64
N ALA A 93 0.65 -6.72 -11.38
CA ALA A 93 1.08 -6.19 -12.67
C ALA A 93 -0.07 -6.11 -13.67
N ARG A 94 -0.88 -7.17 -13.75
CA ARG A 94 -2.05 -7.21 -14.63
C ARG A 94 -3.12 -6.20 -14.20
N LEU A 95 -3.39 -6.11 -12.90
CA LEU A 95 -4.41 -5.22 -12.36
C LEU A 95 -4.04 -3.74 -12.54
N LEU A 96 -2.77 -3.40 -12.38
CA LEU A 96 -2.27 -2.02 -12.35
C LEU A 96 -1.56 -1.60 -13.63
N ASN A 97 -1.49 -2.48 -14.64
CA ASN A 97 -0.76 -2.28 -15.90
C ASN A 97 0.74 -1.93 -15.68
N ILE A 98 1.40 -2.69 -14.80
CA ILE A 98 2.82 -2.54 -14.51
C ILE A 98 3.62 -3.34 -15.55
N SER A 99 4.61 -2.72 -16.19
CA SER A 99 5.49 -3.39 -17.16
C SER A 99 6.49 -4.33 -16.47
N ASP A 100 7.02 -5.31 -17.21
CA ASP A 100 8.01 -6.25 -16.70
C ASP A 100 9.27 -5.55 -16.16
N ASN A 101 9.70 -4.48 -16.84
CA ASN A 101 10.82 -3.67 -16.36
C ASN A 101 10.53 -3.01 -15.00
N GLN A 102 9.32 -2.51 -14.80
CA GLN A 102 8.92 -1.93 -13.52
C GLN A 102 8.78 -3.01 -12.43
N LEU A 103 8.35 -4.22 -12.78
CA LEU A 103 8.25 -5.33 -11.82
C LEU A 103 9.59 -5.69 -11.17
N SER A 104 10.71 -5.46 -11.84
CA SER A 104 12.04 -5.70 -11.28
C SER A 104 12.31 -4.87 -10.01
N TYR A 105 11.67 -3.71 -9.87
CA TYR A 105 11.82 -2.82 -8.71
C TYR A 105 11.02 -3.24 -7.46
N ILE A 106 10.19 -4.27 -7.57
CA ILE A 106 9.45 -4.87 -6.44
C ILE A 106 9.72 -6.37 -6.30
N THR A 107 10.76 -6.88 -7.00
CA THR A 107 11.12 -8.30 -7.03
C THR A 107 12.47 -8.50 -6.41
N ASN A 108 12.55 -9.21 -5.28
CA ASN A 108 13.82 -9.52 -4.61
C ASN A 108 14.70 -8.28 -4.37
N VAL A 109 14.08 -7.17 -4.05
CA VAL A 109 14.78 -5.91 -3.79
C VAL A 109 15.09 -5.72 -2.32
N ASP A 110 16.09 -4.91 -2.04
CA ASP A 110 16.46 -4.51 -0.69
C ASP A 110 15.36 -3.69 0.00
N PHE A 111 15.52 -3.52 1.31
CA PHE A 111 14.64 -2.67 2.11
C PHE A 111 14.65 -1.23 1.60
N GLY A 112 13.50 -0.57 1.71
CA GLY A 112 13.34 0.83 1.31
C GLY A 112 13.26 1.04 -0.20
N ARG A 113 13.14 -0.01 -0.99
CA ARG A 113 12.95 0.07 -2.43
C ARG A 113 11.56 -0.40 -2.84
N GLY A 114 11.04 0.17 -3.91
CA GLY A 114 9.73 -0.19 -4.42
C GLY A 114 9.27 0.66 -5.59
N LEU A 115 7.97 0.60 -5.84
CA LEU A 115 7.28 1.41 -6.84
C LEU A 115 6.23 2.29 -6.18
N ILE A 116 6.14 3.52 -6.64
CA ILE A 116 5.04 4.43 -6.34
C ILE A 116 4.24 4.65 -7.61
N LYS A 117 2.94 4.38 -7.54
CA LYS A 117 1.97 4.75 -8.56
C LYS A 117 1.22 5.98 -8.06
N CYS A 118 1.16 7.03 -8.88
CA CYS A 118 0.36 8.23 -8.63
C CYS A 118 -0.39 8.59 -9.92
N GLY A 119 -1.70 8.40 -9.92
CA GLY A 119 -2.51 8.49 -11.13
C GLY A 119 -2.03 7.51 -12.20
N SER A 120 -1.60 8.01 -13.35
CA SER A 120 -1.05 7.21 -14.44
C SER A 120 0.47 7.00 -14.36
N ALA A 121 1.18 7.75 -13.53
CA ALA A 121 2.62 7.65 -13.39
C ALA A 121 3.02 6.52 -12.44
N ILE A 122 3.99 5.70 -12.84
CA ILE A 122 4.59 4.65 -12.02
C ILE A 122 6.09 4.90 -11.99
N VAL A 123 6.63 5.18 -10.80
CA VAL A 123 8.02 5.58 -10.61
C VAL A 123 8.68 4.68 -9.57
N PRO A 124 9.89 4.14 -9.84
CA PRO A 124 10.66 3.47 -8.81
C PRO A 124 11.17 4.47 -7.77
N PHE A 125 11.25 4.01 -6.52
CA PHE A 125 11.82 4.80 -5.44
C PHE A 125 12.83 3.99 -4.62
N MET A 126 13.73 4.70 -3.97
CA MET A 126 14.66 4.18 -2.98
C MET A 126 14.70 5.14 -1.80
N ASP A 127 14.26 4.65 -0.65
CA ASP A 127 14.30 5.38 0.62
C ASP A 127 15.36 4.76 1.53
N ASN A 128 16.43 5.50 1.76
CA ASN A 128 17.49 5.16 2.71
C ASN A 128 17.24 5.92 4.02
N PHE A 129 16.29 5.45 4.82
CA PHE A 129 15.99 6.09 6.09
C PHE A 129 17.24 6.16 6.98
N PRO A 130 17.62 7.34 7.51
CA PRO A 130 18.85 7.52 8.27
C PRO A 130 18.82 6.74 9.60
N ARG A 131 19.66 5.69 9.70
CA ARG A 131 19.67 4.76 10.85
C ARG A 131 20.18 5.38 12.15
N HIS A 132 20.91 6.50 12.07
CA HIS A 132 21.43 7.21 13.25
C HIS A 132 20.39 8.09 13.95
N THR A 133 19.21 8.25 13.38
CA THR A 133 18.16 9.11 13.94
C THR A 133 17.44 8.45 15.11
N GLN A 134 16.99 9.25 16.07
CA GLN A 134 16.17 8.78 17.18
C GLN A 134 14.86 8.12 16.69
N LEU A 135 14.27 8.66 15.62
CA LEU A 135 13.06 8.11 15.03
C LEU A 135 13.29 6.67 14.51
N TYR A 136 14.43 6.41 13.85
CA TYR A 136 14.78 5.06 13.44
C TYR A 136 14.88 4.10 14.62
N LYS A 137 15.56 4.52 15.69
CA LYS A 137 15.71 3.70 16.91
C LYS A 137 14.39 3.38 17.60
N LEU A 138 13.43 4.30 17.57
CA LEU A 138 12.09 4.07 18.13
C LEU A 138 11.21 3.17 17.26
N MET A 139 11.40 3.18 15.95
CA MET A 139 10.53 2.45 15.01
C MET A 139 11.13 1.13 14.52
N THR A 140 12.42 0.87 14.75
CA THR A 140 13.04 -0.37 14.29
C THR A 140 12.51 -1.57 15.06
N THR A 141 12.22 -2.65 14.34
CA THR A 141 11.83 -3.94 14.89
C THR A 141 12.97 -4.96 14.84
N LYS A 142 14.17 -4.52 14.42
CA LYS A 142 15.34 -5.39 14.34
C LYS A 142 16.03 -5.45 15.70
N PRO A 143 16.17 -6.63 16.33
CA PRO A 143 16.83 -6.76 17.64
C PRO A 143 18.29 -6.28 17.62
N SER A 144 19.01 -6.45 16.50
CA SER A 144 20.39 -6.00 16.35
C SER A 144 20.54 -4.47 16.44
N ASP A 145 19.52 -3.72 16.02
CA ASP A 145 19.56 -2.26 15.95
C ASP A 145 19.07 -1.62 17.27
N LEU A 146 18.47 -2.43 18.16
CA LEU A 146 18.02 -2.01 19.50
C LEU A 146 19.11 -2.16 20.57
N ALA A 147 20.17 -2.92 20.29
CA ALA A 147 21.25 -3.22 21.24
C ALA A 147 22.47 -2.30 21.09
N ALA A 148 22.38 -1.26 20.23
CA ALA A 148 23.43 -0.31 19.95
C ALA A 148 23.04 1.12 20.52
#